data_d02870f6edfbe1edb78c3acaae47014b
#
_entry.id   d02870f6edfbe1edb78c3acaae47014b
#
_cell.length_a   1.000
_cell.length_b   1.000
_cell.length_c   1.000
_cell.angle_alpha   90.00
_cell.angle_beta   90.00
_cell.angle_gamma   90.00
#
_symmetry.space_group_name_H-M   'P 1'
#
loop_
_entity.id
_entity.type
_entity.pdbx_description
1 polymer ?
#
loop_
_entity_poly.entity_id
_entity_poly.type
_entity_poly.pdbx_seq_one_letter_code
_entity_poly.pdbx_strand_id
1 'polypeptide(L)'
;MKIHSCFPALQSPWHFPFQAFAALALLGVAYAQDGASPRDDRAWLQSKGTLLFEDTFQREETGNGRLDIGNGWESATADRAPQVKQADLDEGILKINSDGKAAGHGVHIHHDAGFAEGGTTLRFRFPGLNKGETFTVGHVDREMQGVHAGHLCYAILNPANVMLRDNKTGIHAEKIVARRSEFLKRKEPLPPDLDAFLQTKEKTVQWKSDNEWHDLTLVFEGDEMRLSVDGKLLVAHRSEGFAHPVKRWLSLAASSTVWVDDVKVWKVK
;
A
#
# COMPACT_ATOMS: atom_id res chain seq x y z
N MET A 1 5.93 -59.68 20.67
CA MET A 1 4.47 -59.96 20.52
C MET A 1 3.93 -58.93 19.52
N LYS A 2 3.72 -59.35 18.29
CA LYS A 2 3.28 -58.51 17.17
C LYS A 2 1.75 -58.57 17.10
N ILE A 3 1.07 -57.44 17.05
CA ILE A 3 -0.35 -57.39 16.72
C ILE A 3 -0.50 -56.52 15.47
N HIS A 4 -0.81 -57.19 14.37
CA HIS A 4 -1.25 -56.57 13.13
C HIS A 4 -2.76 -56.34 13.23
N SER A 5 -3.21 -55.16 12.92
CA SER A 5 -4.63 -54.93 12.60
C SER A 5 -4.74 -54.36 11.19
N CYS A 6 -5.29 -55.17 10.32
CA CYS A 6 -5.75 -54.83 8.98
C CYS A 6 -7.08 -54.08 9.08
N PHE A 7 -7.24 -52.98 8.35
CA PHE A 7 -8.56 -52.42 8.02
C PHE A 7 -8.78 -52.55 6.49
N PRO A 8 -9.96 -53.01 6.08
CA PRO A 8 -10.27 -53.19 4.67
C PRO A 8 -10.69 -51.89 3.98
N ALA A 9 -10.26 -51.76 2.75
CA ALA A 9 -10.66 -50.68 1.83
C ALA A 9 -12.13 -50.86 1.41
N LEU A 10 -12.95 -49.84 1.63
CA LEU A 10 -14.28 -49.72 1.03
C LEU A 10 -14.14 -48.98 -0.31
N GLN A 11 -14.30 -49.74 -1.39
CA GLN A 11 -14.51 -49.22 -2.74
C GLN A 11 -15.99 -48.85 -2.89
N SER A 12 -16.27 -47.61 -3.26
CA SER A 12 -17.62 -47.15 -3.63
C SER A 12 -17.59 -46.75 -5.13
N PRO A 13 -18.42 -47.35 -5.99
CA PRO A 13 -18.51 -46.99 -7.38
C PRO A 13 -19.64 -45.98 -7.58
N TRP A 14 -19.33 -44.70 -7.79
CA TRP A 14 -20.30 -43.73 -8.30
C TRP A 14 -19.92 -43.35 -9.74
N HIS A 15 -20.61 -43.98 -10.70
CA HIS A 15 -20.65 -43.49 -12.05
C HIS A 15 -21.64 -42.36 -12.15
N PHE A 16 -21.18 -41.16 -12.51
CA PHE A 16 -22.05 -40.06 -12.94
C PHE A 16 -21.99 -39.95 -14.48
N PRO A 17 -23.13 -39.77 -15.13
CA PRO A 17 -23.16 -39.64 -16.58
C PRO A 17 -22.69 -38.22 -16.99
N PHE A 18 -21.95 -38.17 -18.08
CA PHE A 18 -21.56 -36.96 -18.78
C PHE A 18 -22.81 -36.18 -19.20
N GLN A 19 -23.10 -35.07 -18.56
CA GLN A 19 -24.01 -34.07 -19.11
C GLN A 19 -23.20 -33.03 -19.88
N ALA A 20 -23.53 -32.92 -21.15
CA ALA A 20 -23.00 -31.94 -22.06
C ALA A 20 -23.40 -30.55 -21.61
N PHE A 21 -22.46 -29.74 -21.13
CA PHE A 21 -22.66 -28.30 -20.89
C PHE A 21 -22.61 -27.57 -22.23
N ALA A 22 -23.74 -27.06 -22.64
CA ALA A 22 -23.84 -26.10 -23.74
C ALA A 22 -23.05 -24.83 -23.33
N ALA A 23 -22.07 -24.45 -24.14
CA ALA A 23 -21.34 -23.21 -24.02
C ALA A 23 -22.29 -22.04 -24.29
N LEU A 24 -22.74 -21.36 -23.23
CA LEU A 24 -23.37 -20.05 -23.33
C LEU A 24 -22.25 -19.05 -23.64
N ALA A 25 -22.21 -18.56 -24.88
CA ALA A 25 -21.39 -17.43 -25.26
C ALA A 25 -21.91 -16.18 -24.51
N LEU A 26 -21.27 -15.82 -23.42
CA LEU A 26 -21.44 -14.51 -22.78
C LEU A 26 -20.87 -13.46 -23.73
N LEU A 27 -21.76 -12.80 -24.48
CA LEU A 27 -21.49 -11.53 -25.13
C LEU A 27 -21.10 -10.52 -24.04
N GLY A 28 -19.80 -10.35 -23.82
CA GLY A 28 -19.27 -9.28 -23.03
C GLY A 28 -19.65 -7.94 -23.67
N VAL A 29 -20.57 -7.22 -23.05
CA VAL A 29 -20.81 -5.81 -23.37
C VAL A 29 -19.55 -5.08 -22.97
N ALA A 30 -18.66 -4.84 -23.93
CA ALA A 30 -17.57 -3.89 -23.78
C ALA A 30 -18.23 -2.51 -23.63
N TYR A 31 -18.26 -1.98 -22.42
CA TYR A 31 -18.47 -0.56 -22.24
C TYR A 31 -17.31 0.15 -22.93
N ALA A 32 -17.60 0.76 -24.09
CA ALA A 32 -16.71 1.72 -24.69
C ALA A 32 -16.52 2.85 -23.69
N GLN A 33 -15.39 2.87 -22.99
CA GLN A 33 -14.91 4.08 -22.34
C GLN A 33 -14.60 5.08 -23.46
N ASP A 34 -15.12 6.28 -23.34
CA ASP A 34 -14.84 7.40 -24.23
C ASP A 34 -13.33 7.46 -24.52
N GLY A 35 -13.00 7.50 -25.81
CA GLY A 35 -11.66 7.24 -26.36
C GLY A 35 -10.60 8.32 -26.11
N ALA A 36 -10.56 8.91 -24.91
CA ALA A 36 -9.39 9.66 -24.45
C ALA A 36 -8.37 8.69 -23.90
N SER A 37 -7.15 8.69 -24.42
CA SER A 37 -6.03 7.97 -23.82
C SER A 37 -5.95 8.31 -22.32
N PRO A 38 -5.73 7.32 -21.45
CA PRO A 38 -5.59 7.59 -20.02
C PRO A 38 -4.52 8.67 -19.82
N ARG A 39 -4.84 9.69 -19.01
CA ARG A 39 -3.92 10.77 -18.67
C ARG A 39 -2.62 10.20 -18.13
N ASP A 40 -1.49 10.70 -18.63
CA ASP A 40 -0.20 10.48 -17.99
C ASP A 40 -0.15 11.30 -16.69
N ASP A 41 -0.32 10.61 -15.57
CA ASP A 41 -0.39 11.22 -14.24
C ASP A 41 0.95 11.85 -13.81
N ARG A 42 2.10 11.32 -14.26
CA ARG A 42 3.42 11.91 -13.99
C ARG A 42 3.59 13.21 -14.75
N ALA A 43 3.30 13.22 -16.05
CA ALA A 43 3.34 14.43 -16.87
C ALA A 43 2.35 15.50 -16.35
N TRP A 44 1.18 15.09 -15.88
CA TRP A 44 0.22 15.99 -15.26
C TRP A 44 0.77 16.66 -14.00
N LEU A 45 1.38 15.91 -13.06
CA LEU A 45 2.04 16.47 -11.88
C LEU A 45 3.14 17.46 -12.27
N GLN A 46 4.00 17.09 -13.22
CA GLN A 46 5.09 17.95 -13.68
C GLN A 46 4.62 19.25 -14.34
N SER A 47 3.50 19.20 -15.06
CA SER A 47 2.98 20.36 -15.79
C SER A 47 2.09 21.28 -14.96
N LYS A 48 1.39 20.75 -13.95
CA LYS A 48 0.42 21.47 -13.11
C LYS A 48 0.86 21.71 -11.70
N GLY A 49 1.79 20.89 -11.20
CA GLY A 49 2.25 20.91 -9.82
C GLY A 49 3.45 21.83 -9.61
N THR A 50 3.58 22.29 -8.38
CA THR A 50 4.81 22.86 -7.84
C THR A 50 5.53 21.76 -7.08
N LEU A 51 6.81 21.55 -7.37
CA LEU A 51 7.68 20.63 -6.64
C LEU A 51 7.87 21.18 -5.20
N LEU A 52 7.44 20.43 -4.19
CA LEU A 52 7.62 20.78 -2.79
C LEU A 52 8.90 20.18 -2.21
N PHE A 53 9.22 18.96 -2.62
CA PHE A 53 10.30 18.19 -2.08
C PHE A 53 10.84 17.23 -3.13
N GLU A 54 12.17 17.04 -3.13
CA GLU A 54 12.86 16.05 -3.94
C GLU A 54 14.00 15.44 -3.13
N ASP A 55 14.16 14.12 -3.25
CA ASP A 55 15.29 13.41 -2.69
C ASP A 55 15.72 12.28 -3.62
N THR A 56 16.95 12.37 -4.10
CA THR A 56 17.64 11.37 -4.92
C THR A 56 18.59 10.51 -4.09
N PHE A 57 18.64 10.74 -2.76
CA PHE A 57 19.48 10.03 -1.80
C PHE A 57 20.99 10.03 -2.10
N GLN A 58 21.45 10.89 -3.02
CA GLN A 58 22.86 10.99 -3.43
C GLN A 58 23.67 11.76 -2.39
N ARG A 59 23.79 11.19 -1.19
CA ARG A 59 24.59 11.71 -0.08
C ARG A 59 25.01 10.57 0.84
N GLU A 60 25.99 10.85 1.67
CA GLU A 60 26.35 9.99 2.79
C GLU A 60 25.40 10.21 3.98
N GLU A 61 25.23 9.20 4.80
CA GLU A 61 24.53 9.32 6.07
C GLU A 61 25.30 10.19 7.05
N THR A 62 24.59 10.78 8.01
CA THR A 62 25.20 11.62 9.05
C THR A 62 26.02 10.82 10.07
N GLY A 63 25.91 9.53 10.08
CA GLY A 63 26.72 8.62 10.89
C GLY A 63 26.36 8.53 12.36
N ASN A 64 25.23 9.11 12.78
CA ASN A 64 24.91 9.34 14.18
C ASN A 64 23.68 8.65 14.73
N GLY A 65 23.09 7.69 14.05
CA GLY A 65 21.91 7.04 14.56
C GLY A 65 21.31 5.93 13.73
N ARG A 66 20.14 5.50 14.18
CA ARG A 66 19.35 4.43 13.56
C ARG A 66 18.55 4.93 12.35
N LEU A 67 18.38 6.25 12.26
CA LEU A 67 17.73 6.94 11.18
C LEU A 67 18.48 8.25 10.91
N ASP A 68 19.56 8.16 10.21
CA ASP A 68 20.43 9.29 9.85
C ASP A 68 20.41 9.60 8.35
N ILE A 69 19.31 9.29 7.70
CA ILE A 69 19.06 9.59 6.28
C ILE A 69 19.32 11.08 5.98
N GLY A 70 19.01 11.97 6.94
CA GLY A 70 19.09 13.42 6.74
C GLY A 70 17.95 13.95 5.88
N ASN A 71 18.12 15.16 5.35
CA ASN A 71 17.19 15.85 4.44
C ASN A 71 15.73 15.91 4.96
N GLY A 72 15.52 16.00 6.29
CA GLY A 72 14.19 16.12 6.88
C GLY A 72 13.40 14.82 7.06
N TRP A 73 13.97 13.67 6.73
CA TRP A 73 13.33 12.40 7.00
C TRP A 73 13.28 12.08 8.50
N GLU A 74 12.15 11.56 8.95
CA GLU A 74 11.90 11.13 10.33
C GLU A 74 11.41 9.70 10.39
N SER A 75 11.68 8.99 11.50
CA SER A 75 11.09 7.69 11.79
C SER A 75 10.00 7.80 12.84
N ALA A 76 8.82 7.22 12.56
CA ALA A 76 7.78 7.02 13.57
C ALA A 76 8.00 5.75 14.42
N THR A 77 8.96 4.91 14.06
CA THR A 77 9.11 3.56 14.63
C THR A 77 10.53 3.21 15.08
N ALA A 78 11.51 4.11 14.92
CA ALA A 78 12.91 3.86 15.27
C ALA A 78 13.08 3.38 16.72
N ASP A 79 12.33 3.94 17.66
CA ASP A 79 12.42 3.59 19.08
C ASP A 79 11.81 2.22 19.41
N ARG A 80 10.95 1.68 18.55
CA ARG A 80 10.34 0.36 18.75
C ARG A 80 11.28 -0.78 18.39
N ALA A 81 12.22 -0.54 17.51
CA ALA A 81 13.21 -1.52 17.07
C ALA A 81 14.62 -0.93 17.08
N PRO A 82 15.17 -0.57 18.27
CA PRO A 82 16.46 0.10 18.37
C PRO A 82 17.65 -0.73 17.88
N GLN A 83 17.48 -2.04 17.76
CA GLN A 83 18.49 -2.98 17.25
C GLN A 83 18.47 -3.11 15.71
N VAL A 84 17.48 -2.53 15.04
CA VAL A 84 17.33 -2.62 13.58
C VAL A 84 17.61 -1.25 12.97
N LYS A 85 18.53 -1.17 12.03
CA LYS A 85 18.69 0.00 11.18
C LYS A 85 17.54 -0.01 10.17
N GLN A 86 16.51 0.82 10.41
CA GLN A 86 15.26 0.79 9.66
C GLN A 86 15.36 1.50 8.30
N ALA A 87 16.29 2.41 8.18
CA ALA A 87 16.58 3.11 6.94
C ALA A 87 18.10 3.21 6.79
N ASP A 88 18.58 2.95 5.60
CA ASP A 88 19.99 2.86 5.25
C ASP A 88 20.20 3.51 3.89
N LEU A 89 21.13 4.46 3.81
CA LEU A 89 21.59 5.00 2.52
C LEU A 89 22.79 4.20 2.06
N ASP A 90 22.63 3.52 0.95
CA ASP A 90 23.70 2.72 0.39
C ASP A 90 23.73 2.90 -1.14
N GLU A 91 24.85 3.37 -1.66
CA GLU A 91 25.06 3.65 -3.08
C GLU A 91 24.02 4.61 -3.68
N GLY A 92 23.57 5.61 -2.91
CA GLY A 92 22.56 6.58 -3.36
C GLY A 92 21.14 6.00 -3.41
N ILE A 93 20.87 4.93 -2.68
CA ILE A 93 19.58 4.26 -2.58
C ILE A 93 19.12 4.28 -1.13
N LEU A 94 17.88 4.61 -0.90
CA LEU A 94 17.24 4.42 0.41
C LEU A 94 16.74 2.97 0.54
N LYS A 95 17.39 2.19 1.41
CA LYS A 95 16.96 0.84 1.77
C LYS A 95 16.10 0.92 3.02
N ILE A 96 14.77 0.77 2.88
CA ILE A 96 13.85 0.65 3.99
C ILE A 96 13.87 -0.80 4.44
N ASN A 97 14.30 -1.05 5.68
CA ASN A 97 14.47 -2.39 6.21
C ASN A 97 13.59 -2.60 7.45
N SER A 98 12.75 -3.61 7.43
CA SER A 98 11.87 -3.95 8.55
C SER A 98 12.15 -5.35 9.04
N ASP A 99 12.55 -5.47 10.31
CA ASP A 99 12.43 -6.72 11.04
C ASP A 99 11.11 -6.73 11.82
N GLY A 100 10.02 -7.04 11.12
CA GLY A 100 8.68 -7.06 11.71
C GLY A 100 8.54 -8.03 12.89
N LYS A 101 9.40 -9.04 13.02
CA LYS A 101 9.42 -9.95 14.16
C LYS A 101 10.04 -9.28 15.39
N ALA A 102 11.17 -8.61 15.22
CA ALA A 102 11.85 -7.93 16.32
C ALA A 102 11.09 -6.70 16.81
N ALA A 103 10.49 -5.95 15.90
CA ALA A 103 9.78 -4.71 16.21
C ALA A 103 8.32 -4.91 16.63
N GLY A 104 7.70 -6.03 16.24
CA GLY A 104 6.26 -6.24 16.36
C GLY A 104 5.44 -5.24 15.53
N HIS A 105 6.09 -4.49 14.63
CA HIS A 105 5.51 -3.41 13.85
C HIS A 105 6.38 -3.14 12.61
N GLY A 106 5.75 -2.86 11.47
CA GLY A 106 6.47 -2.44 10.27
C GLY A 106 7.15 -1.08 10.46
N VAL A 107 8.21 -0.83 9.72
CA VAL A 107 8.90 0.46 9.71
C VAL A 107 8.06 1.53 9.03
N HIS A 108 8.05 2.73 9.62
CA HIS A 108 7.45 3.93 9.02
C HIS A 108 8.46 5.08 9.08
N ILE A 109 8.77 5.65 7.94
CA ILE A 109 9.53 6.88 7.81
C ILE A 109 8.65 7.96 7.15
N HIS A 110 8.89 9.20 7.49
CA HIS A 110 8.05 10.32 7.11
C HIS A 110 8.89 11.49 6.60
N HIS A 111 8.27 12.25 5.70
CA HIS A 111 8.77 13.57 5.27
C HIS A 111 7.60 14.53 5.10
N ASP A 112 7.85 15.82 5.26
CA ASP A 112 6.85 16.85 4.98
C ASP A 112 6.31 16.74 3.54
N ALA A 113 5.00 16.95 3.38
CA ALA A 113 4.31 16.95 2.09
C ALA A 113 3.50 18.25 1.89
N GLY A 114 2.41 18.45 2.61
CA GLY A 114 1.73 19.75 2.70
C GLY A 114 0.89 20.12 1.47
N PHE A 115 0.09 19.21 0.92
CA PHE A 115 -0.80 19.50 -0.20
C PHE A 115 -2.23 18.99 0.05
N ALA A 116 -3.22 19.62 -0.62
CA ALA A 116 -4.59 19.11 -0.73
C ALA A 116 -4.75 18.21 -1.96
N GLU A 117 -4.40 18.75 -3.13
CA GLU A 117 -4.32 18.04 -4.40
C GLU A 117 -2.87 18.07 -4.88
N GLY A 118 -2.43 16.98 -5.48
CA GLY A 118 -1.04 16.81 -5.88
C GLY A 118 -0.66 15.34 -5.94
N GLY A 119 0.58 15.02 -5.61
CA GLY A 119 1.00 13.62 -5.64
C GLY A 119 2.44 13.39 -5.27
N THR A 120 2.80 12.12 -5.31
CA THR A 120 4.16 11.63 -5.04
C THR A 120 4.62 10.78 -6.22
N THR A 121 5.84 11.01 -6.67
CA THR A 121 6.53 10.11 -7.61
C THR A 121 7.77 9.55 -6.93
N LEU A 122 8.09 8.30 -7.20
CA LEU A 122 9.30 7.66 -6.69
C LEU A 122 9.66 6.44 -7.55
N ARG A 123 10.86 5.93 -7.37
CA ARG A 123 11.26 4.61 -7.85
C ARG A 123 11.32 3.65 -6.68
N PHE A 124 10.93 2.41 -6.90
CA PHE A 124 11.00 1.37 -5.87
C PHE A 124 11.36 0.01 -6.47
N ARG A 125 11.87 -0.88 -5.61
CA ARG A 125 12.23 -2.25 -5.96
C ARG A 125 11.96 -3.18 -4.78
N PHE A 126 11.37 -4.36 -5.05
CA PHE A 126 11.32 -5.46 -4.10
C PHE A 126 12.50 -6.40 -4.34
N PRO A 127 13.55 -6.37 -3.52
CA PRO A 127 14.75 -7.18 -3.79
C PRO A 127 14.53 -8.68 -3.59
N GLY A 128 13.51 -9.10 -2.85
CA GLY A 128 13.27 -10.49 -2.47
C GLY A 128 12.07 -11.15 -3.12
N LEU A 129 11.05 -10.43 -3.54
CA LEU A 129 9.75 -10.92 -4.06
C LEU A 129 9.06 -11.96 -3.15
N ASN A 130 9.25 -11.88 -1.84
CA ASN A 130 8.70 -12.85 -0.90
C ASN A 130 7.21 -12.61 -0.67
N LYS A 131 6.45 -13.69 -0.43
CA LYS A 131 5.05 -13.56 -0.01
C LYS A 131 4.97 -12.82 1.34
N GLY A 132 4.14 -11.79 1.39
CA GLY A 132 3.97 -10.97 2.58
C GLY A 132 4.87 -9.73 2.63
N GLU A 133 5.77 -9.54 1.68
CA GLU A 133 6.43 -8.25 1.49
C GLU A 133 5.37 -7.20 1.12
N THR A 134 5.43 -6.06 1.78
CA THR A 134 4.58 -4.92 1.46
C THR A 134 5.39 -3.64 1.44
N PHE A 135 5.07 -2.80 0.49
CA PHE A 135 5.50 -1.41 0.44
C PHE A 135 4.26 -0.51 0.50
N THR A 136 4.26 0.44 1.39
CA THR A 136 3.17 1.39 1.55
C THR A 136 3.68 2.80 1.27
N VAL A 137 3.04 3.46 0.32
CA VAL A 137 3.18 4.90 0.07
C VAL A 137 1.89 5.56 0.52
N GLY A 138 1.95 6.43 1.51
CA GLY A 138 0.75 7.00 2.10
C GLY A 138 0.93 8.42 2.56
N HIS A 139 -0.16 8.99 3.06
CA HIS A 139 -0.15 10.31 3.65
C HIS A 139 -0.80 10.30 5.03
N VAL A 140 -0.23 11.14 5.91
CA VAL A 140 -0.60 11.25 7.32
C VAL A 140 -0.84 12.71 7.66
N ASP A 141 -1.80 12.98 8.53
CA ASP A 141 -1.96 14.26 9.21
C ASP A 141 -2.11 14.01 10.71
N ARG A 142 -1.03 14.15 11.46
CA ARG A 142 -0.99 13.91 12.91
C ARG A 142 -1.81 14.92 13.72
N GLU A 143 -2.20 16.05 13.11
CA GLU A 143 -3.10 17.03 13.73
C GLU A 143 -4.58 16.65 13.60
N MET A 144 -4.86 15.64 12.73
CA MET A 144 -6.22 15.16 12.50
C MET A 144 -6.78 14.46 13.74
N GLN A 145 -7.88 14.96 14.26
CA GLN A 145 -8.63 14.31 15.32
C GLN A 145 -9.59 13.24 14.77
N GLY A 146 -9.89 12.22 15.57
CA GLY A 146 -10.84 11.17 15.20
C GLY A 146 -10.30 10.14 14.21
N VAL A 147 -8.99 10.15 13.93
CA VAL A 147 -8.30 9.20 13.07
C VAL A 147 -7.06 8.68 13.78
N HIS A 148 -6.97 7.35 13.93
CA HIS A 148 -5.84 6.72 14.61
C HIS A 148 -4.51 7.12 13.96
N ALA A 149 -3.60 7.71 14.76
CA ALA A 149 -2.29 8.20 14.35
C ALA A 149 -2.31 9.11 13.09
N GLY A 150 -3.46 9.71 12.76
CA GLY A 150 -3.60 10.58 11.60
C GLY A 150 -3.44 9.91 10.23
N HIS A 151 -3.58 8.60 10.14
CA HIS A 151 -3.47 7.87 8.87
C HIS A 151 -4.61 8.22 7.92
N LEU A 152 -4.31 8.91 6.81
CA LEU A 152 -5.31 9.39 5.86
C LEU A 152 -5.60 8.36 4.76
N CYS A 153 -4.59 7.95 4.03
CA CYS A 153 -4.73 7.12 2.84
C CYS A 153 -3.43 6.37 2.53
N TYR A 154 -3.58 5.18 1.96
CA TYR A 154 -2.45 4.32 1.60
C TYR A 154 -2.61 3.70 0.21
N ALA A 155 -1.52 3.74 -0.57
CA ALA A 155 -1.26 2.80 -1.64
C ALA A 155 -0.38 1.70 -1.06
N ILE A 156 -0.89 0.47 -1.02
CA ILE A 156 -0.20 -0.70 -0.48
C ILE A 156 0.13 -1.61 -1.65
N LEU A 157 1.42 -1.80 -1.90
CA LEU A 157 1.92 -2.65 -2.96
C LEU A 157 2.52 -3.91 -2.34
N ASN A 158 2.31 -5.04 -2.97
CA ASN A 158 3.06 -6.26 -2.73
C ASN A 158 3.41 -6.91 -4.07
N PRO A 159 4.23 -7.97 -4.13
CA PRO A 159 4.64 -8.55 -5.40
C PRO A 159 3.51 -9.09 -6.30
N ALA A 160 2.29 -9.24 -5.78
CA ALA A 160 1.16 -9.85 -6.49
C ALA A 160 -0.03 -8.90 -6.74
N ASN A 161 -0.17 -7.83 -5.98
CA ASN A 161 -1.30 -6.90 -6.10
C ASN A 161 -0.97 -5.50 -5.57
N VAL A 162 -1.86 -4.58 -5.91
CA VAL A 162 -1.87 -3.20 -5.42
C VAL A 162 -3.23 -2.89 -4.85
N MET A 163 -3.26 -2.18 -3.71
CA MET A 163 -4.47 -1.73 -3.04
C MET A 163 -4.41 -0.23 -2.78
N LEU A 164 -5.46 0.50 -3.12
CA LEU A 164 -5.71 1.85 -2.60
C LEU A 164 -6.70 1.77 -1.44
N ARG A 165 -6.42 2.49 -0.35
CA ARG A 165 -7.26 2.46 0.84
C ARG A 165 -7.46 3.84 1.45
N ASP A 166 -8.72 4.19 1.67
CA ASP A 166 -9.12 5.30 2.53
C ASP A 166 -9.07 4.86 4.00
N ASN A 167 -8.03 5.25 4.69
CA ASN A 167 -7.88 4.98 6.10
C ASN A 167 -8.67 5.95 6.97
N LYS A 168 -8.77 7.22 6.54
CA LYS A 168 -9.37 8.31 7.30
C LYS A 168 -10.83 8.04 7.64
N THR A 169 -11.63 7.61 6.67
CA THR A 169 -13.05 7.31 6.90
C THR A 169 -13.30 5.81 7.04
N GLY A 170 -12.28 4.98 6.78
CA GLY A 170 -12.29 3.53 6.87
C GLY A 170 -11.63 2.99 8.14
N ILE A 171 -10.65 2.14 7.96
CA ILE A 171 -10.08 1.26 8.99
C ILE A 171 -9.44 2.00 10.18
N HIS A 172 -9.00 3.25 10.00
CA HIS A 172 -8.36 4.08 11.02
C HIS A 172 -9.26 5.17 11.61
N ALA A 173 -10.52 5.31 11.14
CA ALA A 173 -11.50 6.14 11.84
C ALA A 173 -11.70 5.59 13.25
N GLU A 174 -11.58 6.42 14.30
CA GLU A 174 -11.61 5.96 15.70
C GLU A 174 -12.86 5.14 16.03
N LYS A 175 -14.04 5.56 15.53
CA LYS A 175 -15.29 4.79 15.70
C LYS A 175 -15.22 3.38 15.07
N ILE A 176 -14.51 3.25 13.95
CA ILE A 176 -14.30 1.97 13.27
C ILE A 176 -13.25 1.15 14.01
N VAL A 177 -12.15 1.77 14.47
CA VAL A 177 -11.13 1.12 15.30
C VAL A 177 -11.78 0.55 16.57
N ALA A 178 -12.59 1.33 17.28
CA ALA A 178 -13.29 0.90 18.48
C ALA A 178 -14.17 -0.32 18.20
N ARG A 179 -15.07 -0.22 17.19
CA ARG A 179 -15.97 -1.30 16.80
C ARG A 179 -15.23 -2.58 16.40
N ARG A 180 -14.18 -2.46 15.57
CA ARG A 180 -13.35 -3.62 15.17
C ARG A 180 -12.66 -4.28 16.36
N SER A 181 -12.14 -3.48 17.28
CA SER A 181 -11.41 -3.98 18.45
C SER A 181 -12.24 -4.90 19.32
N GLU A 182 -13.57 -4.72 19.40
CA GLU A 182 -14.48 -5.60 20.13
C GLU A 182 -14.46 -7.03 19.58
N PHE A 183 -14.49 -7.17 18.25
CA PHE A 183 -14.48 -8.48 17.59
C PHE A 183 -13.08 -9.11 17.59
N LEU A 184 -12.05 -8.33 17.33
CA LEU A 184 -10.64 -8.80 17.34
C LEU A 184 -10.24 -9.36 18.72
N LYS A 185 -10.63 -8.70 19.82
CA LYS A 185 -10.40 -9.20 21.19
C LYS A 185 -11.04 -10.56 21.46
N ARG A 186 -12.23 -10.78 20.88
CA ARG A 186 -12.95 -12.06 21.00
C ARG A 186 -12.51 -13.10 19.95
N LYS A 187 -11.61 -12.73 19.03
CA LYS A 187 -11.20 -13.54 17.86
C LYS A 187 -12.41 -13.94 16.98
N GLU A 188 -13.40 -13.07 16.89
CA GLU A 188 -14.59 -13.23 16.07
C GLU A 188 -14.41 -12.55 14.70
N PRO A 189 -15.06 -13.05 13.64
CA PRO A 189 -15.12 -12.36 12.37
C PRO A 189 -15.83 -11.00 12.52
N LEU A 190 -15.50 -10.06 11.66
CA LEU A 190 -16.20 -8.78 11.64
C LEU A 190 -17.66 -8.98 11.23
N PRO A 191 -18.59 -8.17 11.78
CA PRO A 191 -19.98 -8.18 11.33
C PRO A 191 -20.07 -7.90 9.83
N PRO A 192 -21.00 -8.56 9.10
CA PRO A 192 -21.11 -8.42 7.65
C PRO A 192 -21.29 -6.97 7.17
N ASP A 193 -22.02 -6.14 7.92
CA ASP A 193 -22.22 -4.73 7.60
C ASP A 193 -20.93 -3.89 7.76
N LEU A 194 -20.13 -4.21 8.76
CA LEU A 194 -18.84 -3.54 8.96
C LEU A 194 -17.81 -3.98 7.90
N ASP A 195 -17.79 -5.28 7.59
CA ASP A 195 -16.92 -5.81 6.55
C ASP A 195 -17.26 -5.22 5.18
N ALA A 196 -18.54 -5.23 4.80
CA ALA A 196 -19.01 -4.62 3.57
C ALA A 196 -18.69 -3.11 3.50
N PHE A 197 -18.86 -2.39 4.60
CA PHE A 197 -18.47 -0.99 4.67
C PHE A 197 -16.96 -0.80 4.40
N LEU A 198 -16.11 -1.58 5.05
CA LEU A 198 -14.65 -1.49 4.88
C LEU A 198 -14.23 -1.81 3.44
N GLN A 199 -14.90 -2.75 2.78
CA GLN A 199 -14.66 -3.06 1.37
C GLN A 199 -14.95 -1.88 0.45
N THR A 200 -15.89 -0.98 0.79
CA THR A 200 -16.11 0.26 0.02
C THR A 200 -14.97 1.27 0.14
N LYS A 201 -14.12 1.14 1.16
CA LYS A 201 -13.00 2.05 1.47
C LYS A 201 -11.69 1.63 0.83
N GLU A 202 -11.69 0.53 0.09
CA GLU A 202 -10.50 0.04 -0.56
C GLU A 202 -10.79 -0.53 -1.96
N LYS A 203 -9.78 -0.52 -2.80
CA LYS A 203 -9.82 -1.15 -4.11
C LYS A 203 -8.50 -1.85 -4.39
N THR A 204 -8.58 -3.16 -4.63
CA THR A 204 -7.43 -4.01 -4.94
C THR A 204 -7.47 -4.45 -6.40
N VAL A 205 -6.31 -4.42 -7.04
CA VAL A 205 -6.11 -4.95 -8.40
C VAL A 205 -4.91 -5.90 -8.42
N GLN A 206 -4.97 -6.87 -9.33
CA GLN A 206 -3.84 -7.74 -9.59
C GLN A 206 -2.74 -6.95 -10.29
N TRP A 207 -1.52 -7.15 -9.85
CA TRP A 207 -0.29 -6.64 -10.43
C TRP A 207 0.79 -7.68 -10.16
N LYS A 208 1.83 -7.70 -10.95
CA LYS A 208 2.95 -8.59 -10.72
C LYS A 208 4.23 -7.78 -10.80
N SER A 209 4.90 -7.69 -9.69
CA SER A 209 6.27 -7.18 -9.63
C SER A 209 7.24 -8.23 -10.15
N ASP A 210 8.30 -7.74 -10.75
CA ASP A 210 9.55 -8.47 -10.91
C ASP A 210 10.61 -7.90 -9.95
N ASN A 211 11.81 -8.38 -10.00
CA ASN A 211 12.90 -7.90 -9.14
C ASN A 211 13.64 -6.71 -9.77
N GLU A 212 12.96 -5.89 -10.54
CA GLU A 212 13.51 -4.71 -11.20
C GLU A 212 13.01 -3.42 -10.54
N TRP A 213 13.58 -2.30 -10.96
CA TRP A 213 13.12 -0.99 -10.55
C TRP A 213 11.84 -0.59 -11.27
N HIS A 214 10.86 -0.10 -10.52
CA HIS A 214 9.59 0.40 -11.00
C HIS A 214 9.42 1.88 -10.69
N ASP A 215 8.86 2.63 -11.63
CA ASP A 215 8.45 4.02 -11.45
C ASP A 215 7.01 4.09 -10.92
N LEU A 216 6.83 4.63 -9.72
CA LEU A 216 5.52 4.83 -9.11
C LEU A 216 5.07 6.28 -9.25
N THR A 217 3.80 6.48 -9.57
CA THR A 217 3.13 7.79 -9.52
C THR A 217 1.81 7.65 -8.77
N LEU A 218 1.67 8.39 -7.67
CA LEU A 218 0.48 8.45 -6.83
C LEU A 218 -0.09 9.86 -6.91
N VAL A 219 -1.37 9.99 -7.32
CA VAL A 219 -2.05 11.27 -7.53
C VAL A 219 -3.30 11.35 -6.68
N PHE A 220 -3.57 12.55 -6.16
CA PHE A 220 -4.79 12.93 -5.46
C PHE A 220 -5.44 14.12 -6.15
N GLU A 221 -6.71 13.95 -6.56
CA GLU A 221 -7.52 14.99 -7.19
C GLU A 221 -8.95 14.89 -6.65
N GLY A 222 -9.34 15.87 -5.81
CA GLY A 222 -10.59 15.80 -5.07
C GLY A 222 -10.70 14.55 -4.21
N ASP A 223 -11.73 13.75 -4.42
CA ASP A 223 -12.00 12.48 -3.74
C ASP A 223 -11.37 11.26 -4.44
N GLU A 224 -10.56 11.47 -5.48
CA GLU A 224 -9.93 10.40 -6.24
C GLU A 224 -8.45 10.23 -5.88
N MET A 225 -8.06 8.97 -5.69
CA MET A 225 -6.67 8.53 -5.58
C MET A 225 -6.37 7.61 -6.75
N ARG A 226 -5.24 7.85 -7.43
CA ARG A 226 -4.82 7.12 -8.63
C ARG A 226 -3.40 6.64 -8.45
N LEU A 227 -3.13 5.39 -8.83
CA LEU A 227 -1.78 4.83 -8.83
C LEU A 227 -1.43 4.31 -10.21
N SER A 228 -0.29 4.79 -10.70
CA SER A 228 0.36 4.29 -11.91
C SER A 228 1.71 3.67 -11.56
N VAL A 229 2.07 2.60 -12.26
CA VAL A 229 3.41 2.00 -12.21
C VAL A 229 3.92 1.90 -13.64
N ASP A 230 5.17 2.33 -13.86
CA ASP A 230 5.84 2.35 -15.16
C ASP A 230 5.00 3.08 -16.24
N GLY A 231 4.40 4.21 -15.86
CA GLY A 231 3.54 5.02 -16.72
C GLY A 231 2.15 4.44 -16.98
N LYS A 232 1.84 3.24 -16.51
CA LYS A 232 0.54 2.59 -16.70
C LYS A 232 -0.35 2.79 -15.47
N LEU A 233 -1.54 3.38 -15.66
CA LEU A 233 -2.56 3.43 -14.61
C LEU A 233 -2.98 2.00 -14.23
N LEU A 234 -2.71 1.60 -13.00
CA LEU A 234 -3.12 0.30 -12.46
C LEU A 234 -4.50 0.37 -11.79
N VAL A 235 -4.71 1.40 -10.96
CA VAL A 235 -5.93 1.51 -10.16
C VAL A 235 -6.26 2.97 -9.87
N ALA A 236 -7.56 3.28 -9.90
CA ALA A 236 -8.14 4.51 -9.38
C ALA A 236 -9.28 4.15 -8.43
N HIS A 237 -9.42 4.90 -7.36
CA HIS A 237 -10.47 4.71 -6.35
C HIS A 237 -10.97 6.06 -5.87
N ARG A 238 -12.29 6.16 -5.64
CA ARG A 238 -12.94 7.34 -5.07
C ARG A 238 -13.42 7.05 -3.67
N SER A 239 -13.03 7.90 -2.74
CA SER A 239 -13.54 7.88 -1.37
C SER A 239 -13.38 9.26 -0.74
N GLU A 240 -14.36 9.66 0.08
CA GLU A 240 -14.40 10.98 0.69
C GLU A 240 -13.18 11.31 1.55
N GLY A 241 -12.50 10.30 2.09
CA GLY A 241 -11.29 10.51 2.89
C GLY A 241 -10.11 11.05 2.10
N PHE A 242 -10.05 10.77 0.79
CA PHE A 242 -9.00 11.27 -0.09
C PHE A 242 -9.08 12.78 -0.32
N ALA A 243 -10.26 13.38 -0.19
CA ALA A 243 -10.46 14.84 -0.27
C ALA A 243 -9.99 15.60 0.97
N HIS A 244 -9.13 15.00 1.81
CA HIS A 244 -8.59 15.68 3.00
C HIS A 244 -7.83 16.95 2.61
N PRO A 245 -8.10 18.09 3.30
CA PRO A 245 -7.59 19.40 2.87
C PRO A 245 -6.08 19.55 2.95
N VAL A 246 -5.41 18.78 3.81
CA VAL A 246 -3.94 18.83 3.94
C VAL A 246 -3.36 17.44 4.18
N LYS A 247 -2.62 16.94 3.22
CA LYS A 247 -1.78 15.73 3.37
C LYS A 247 -0.40 16.18 3.86
N ARG A 248 -0.25 16.35 5.19
CA ARG A 248 0.92 17.01 5.79
C ARG A 248 2.21 16.23 5.60
N TRP A 249 2.13 14.90 5.70
CA TRP A 249 3.30 14.04 5.75
C TRP A 249 3.20 12.96 4.68
N LEU A 250 4.24 12.81 3.89
CA LEU A 250 4.48 11.57 3.14
C LEU A 250 4.91 10.49 4.14
N SER A 251 4.38 9.30 3.99
CA SER A 251 4.75 8.13 4.79
C SER A 251 5.18 7.00 3.87
N LEU A 252 6.39 6.52 4.03
CA LEU A 252 6.89 5.30 3.41
C LEU A 252 7.00 4.23 4.49
N ALA A 253 6.42 3.05 4.23
CA ALA A 253 6.45 1.94 5.16
C ALA A 253 6.71 0.62 4.45
N ALA A 254 7.40 -0.29 5.12
CA ALA A 254 7.63 -1.62 4.61
C ALA A 254 7.46 -2.68 5.70
N SER A 255 7.02 -3.88 5.32
CA SER A 255 6.98 -5.05 6.21
C SER A 255 8.26 -5.90 6.13
N SER A 256 9.10 -5.66 5.13
CA SER A 256 10.39 -6.31 4.93
C SER A 256 11.38 -5.29 4.32
N THR A 257 12.20 -5.69 3.37
CA THR A 257 13.14 -4.78 2.70
C THR A 257 12.54 -4.27 1.38
N VAL A 258 12.53 -2.95 1.22
CA VAL A 258 12.19 -2.26 -0.04
C VAL A 258 13.26 -1.21 -0.32
N TRP A 259 13.69 -1.14 -1.55
CA TRP A 259 14.60 -0.09 -2.02
C TRP A 259 13.80 1.03 -2.66
N VAL A 260 14.16 2.26 -2.33
CA VAL A 260 13.48 3.47 -2.81
C VAL A 260 14.51 4.47 -3.32
N ASP A 261 14.14 5.16 -4.39
CA ASP A 261 14.96 6.21 -5.00
C ASP A 261 14.06 7.29 -5.62
N ASP A 262 14.62 8.45 -5.92
CA ASP A 262 14.04 9.50 -6.75
C ASP A 262 12.65 9.98 -6.26
N VAL A 263 12.52 10.18 -4.94
CA VAL A 263 11.25 10.62 -4.31
C VAL A 263 11.00 12.09 -4.62
N LYS A 264 9.80 12.41 -5.13
CA LYS A 264 9.34 13.79 -5.35
C LYS A 264 7.92 13.96 -4.85
N VAL A 265 7.65 15.09 -4.23
CA VAL A 265 6.31 15.48 -3.79
C VAL A 265 5.90 16.75 -4.53
N TRP A 266 4.70 16.71 -5.10
CA TRP A 266 4.13 17.76 -5.93
C TRP A 266 2.83 18.29 -5.33
N LYS A 267 2.67 19.60 -5.34
CA LYS A 267 1.42 20.28 -4.94
C LYS A 267 0.76 20.88 -6.18
N VAL A 268 -0.52 20.58 -6.39
CA VAL A 268 -1.38 21.24 -7.39
C VAL A 268 -2.28 22.26 -6.71
N LYS A 269 -2.81 21.93 -5.53
CA LYS A 269 -3.52 22.83 -4.60
C LYS A 269 -3.08 22.62 -3.16
#